data_244ad0f4f7c68b112c646ab8c38e0729
#
_entry.id   244ad0f4f7c68b112c646ab8c38e0729
#
_cell.length_a   1.000
_cell.length_b   1.000
_cell.length_c   1.000
_cell.angle_alpha   90.00
_cell.angle_beta   90.00
_cell.angle_gamma   90.00
#
_symmetry.space_group_name_H-M   'P 1'
#
loop_
_entity.id
_entity.type
_entity.pdbx_description
1 polymer ?
#
loop_
_entity_poly.entity_id
_entity_poly.type
_entity_poly.pdbx_seq_one_letter_code
_entity_poly.pdbx_strand_id
1 'polypeptide(L)'
;MNVLVIAPHADDEVLGVGGTVHKYKEAGHKIYLVVCSKRAHDIDYSHAHGNFEKVLNIELPDEHLYKFKNELIKNIEVFYNDIKPDVVFIPNKDDFNMDHKTVYEVCEVLCRRFQQHQPRKVLMYEIPSSTTQSFNNN
;
A
#
# COMPACT_ATOMS: atom_id res chain seq x y z
N MET A 1 -14.99 9.95 0.94
CA MET A 1 -14.46 8.66 1.42
C MET A 1 -13.00 8.78 1.80
N ASN A 2 -12.53 7.90 2.66
CA ASN A 2 -11.11 7.75 2.95
C ASN A 2 -10.54 6.61 2.12
N VAL A 3 -9.48 6.88 1.39
CA VAL A 3 -8.80 5.91 0.51
C VAL A 3 -7.39 5.67 1.05
N LEU A 4 -7.03 4.41 1.25
CA LEU A 4 -5.72 4.00 1.71
C LEU A 4 -4.97 3.27 0.60
N VAL A 5 -3.76 3.70 0.33
CA VAL A 5 -2.84 3.01 -0.58
C VAL A 5 -1.70 2.41 0.24
N ILE A 6 -1.44 1.12 0.07
CA ILE A 6 -0.33 0.44 0.72
C ILE A 6 0.71 0.08 -0.33
N ALA A 7 1.88 0.70 -0.21
CA ALA A 7 2.98 0.55 -1.15
C ALA A 7 4.16 -0.18 -0.48
N PRO A 8 4.64 -1.28 -1.05
CA PRO A 8 5.86 -1.94 -0.56
C PRO A 8 7.09 -1.03 -0.60
N HIS A 9 7.24 -0.27 -1.68
CA HIS A 9 8.34 0.67 -1.89
C HIS A 9 7.81 2.04 -2.30
N ALA A 10 8.59 3.08 -2.04
CA ALA A 10 8.31 4.40 -2.59
C ALA A 10 8.36 4.34 -4.12
N ASP A 11 7.36 4.86 -4.80
CA ASP A 11 7.04 4.84 -6.22
C ASP A 11 5.98 3.81 -6.66
N ASP A 12 5.75 2.73 -5.92
CA ASP A 12 4.72 1.74 -6.27
C ASP A 12 3.33 2.38 -6.35
N GLU A 13 3.03 3.34 -5.49
CA GLU A 13 1.77 4.07 -5.51
C GLU A 13 1.59 4.91 -6.79
N VAL A 14 2.69 5.45 -7.32
CA VAL A 14 2.66 6.22 -8.56
C VAL A 14 2.48 5.28 -9.76
N LEU A 15 3.30 4.25 -9.82
CA LEU A 15 3.31 3.30 -10.94
C LEU A 15 2.03 2.47 -11.01
N GLY A 16 1.51 2.08 -9.84
CA GLY A 16 0.33 1.21 -9.77
C GLY A 16 -0.99 1.94 -9.83
N VAL A 17 -1.14 3.01 -9.05
CA VAL A 17 -2.44 3.66 -8.86
C VAL A 17 -2.42 5.18 -9.00
N GLY A 18 -1.35 5.79 -9.49
CA GLY A 18 -1.20 7.25 -9.53
C GLY A 18 -2.37 7.97 -10.20
N GLY A 19 -2.80 7.49 -11.36
CA GLY A 19 -3.94 8.07 -12.08
C GLY A 19 -5.26 7.90 -11.33
N THR A 20 -5.47 6.75 -10.73
CA THR A 20 -6.67 6.45 -9.94
C THR A 20 -6.73 7.31 -8.69
N VAL A 21 -5.61 7.43 -7.97
CA VAL A 21 -5.49 8.29 -6.78
C VAL A 21 -5.81 9.74 -7.13
N HIS A 22 -5.29 10.23 -8.25
CA HIS A 22 -5.56 11.58 -8.72
C HIS A 22 -7.07 11.80 -8.93
N LYS A 23 -7.75 10.86 -9.56
CA LYS A 23 -9.21 10.93 -9.77
C LYS A 23 -9.98 10.96 -8.45
N TYR A 24 -9.61 10.13 -7.50
CA TYR A 24 -10.25 10.14 -6.17
C TYR A 24 -10.06 11.49 -5.49
N LYS A 25 -8.86 12.05 -5.57
CA LYS A 25 -8.58 13.35 -4.98
C LYS A 25 -9.40 14.46 -5.62
N GLU A 26 -9.47 14.50 -6.95
CA GLU A 26 -10.28 15.50 -7.67
C GLU A 26 -11.77 15.39 -7.30
N ALA A 27 -12.24 14.18 -6.99
CA ALA A 27 -13.61 13.96 -6.53
C ALA A 27 -13.85 14.36 -5.06
N GLY A 28 -12.83 14.88 -4.37
CA GLY A 28 -12.95 15.38 -3.00
C GLY A 28 -12.68 14.33 -1.92
N HIS A 29 -12.15 13.17 -2.27
CA HIS A 29 -11.81 12.13 -1.30
C HIS A 29 -10.44 12.36 -0.66
N LYS A 30 -10.28 11.88 0.55
CA LYS A 30 -9.01 11.96 1.29
C LYS A 30 -8.18 10.71 1.01
N ILE A 31 -6.93 10.91 0.62
CA ILE A 31 -6.02 9.83 0.27
C ILE A 31 -4.92 9.71 1.32
N TYR A 32 -4.68 8.49 1.76
CA TYR A 32 -3.66 8.14 2.74
C TYR A 32 -2.70 7.12 2.14
N LEU A 33 -1.43 7.20 2.51
CA LEU A 33 -0.38 6.33 1.98
C LEU A 33 0.40 5.67 3.09
N VAL A 34 0.68 4.37 2.93
CA VAL A 34 1.67 3.64 3.72
C VAL A 34 2.80 3.23 2.78
N VAL A 35 4.04 3.53 3.14
CA VAL A 35 5.24 3.04 2.47
C VAL A 35 5.96 2.10 3.44
N CYS A 36 6.12 0.84 3.07
CA CYS A 36 6.60 -0.20 3.98
C CYS A 36 8.12 -0.23 4.16
N SER A 37 8.86 -0.03 3.08
CA SER A 37 10.31 -0.17 3.08
C SER A 37 11.03 1.14 2.79
N LYS A 38 12.32 1.15 3.05
CA LYS A 38 13.20 2.26 2.70
C LYS A 38 14.43 1.74 1.95
N ARG A 39 14.73 2.41 0.84
CA ARG A 39 15.94 2.22 0.05
C ARG A 39 16.79 3.49 0.13
N ALA A 40 18.11 3.38 -0.09
CA ALA A 40 19.02 4.52 0.00
C ALA A 40 18.70 5.67 -0.98
N HIS A 41 18.05 5.34 -2.11
CA HIS A 41 17.72 6.30 -3.17
C HIS A 41 16.25 6.72 -3.18
N ASP A 42 15.49 6.37 -2.16
CA ASP A 42 14.06 6.69 -2.10
C ASP A 42 13.82 8.19 -1.95
N ILE A 43 12.73 8.64 -2.56
CA ILE A 43 12.22 9.98 -2.39
C ILE A 43 11.70 10.12 -0.96
N ASP A 44 12.01 11.23 -0.31
CA ASP A 44 11.46 11.54 1.00
C ASP A 44 10.02 12.03 0.87
N TYR A 45 9.09 11.19 1.29
CA TYR A 45 7.65 11.51 1.29
C TYR A 45 7.22 12.34 2.49
N SER A 46 8.12 12.63 3.44
CA SER A 46 7.75 13.39 4.65
C SER A 46 7.32 14.83 4.34
N HIS A 47 7.77 15.40 3.25
CA HIS A 47 7.49 16.77 2.84
C HIS A 47 6.71 16.88 1.54
N ALA A 48 6.50 15.78 0.87
CA ALA A 48 5.87 15.84 -0.41
C ALA A 48 4.43 15.50 -0.27
N HIS A 49 3.64 16.31 -0.72
CA HIS A 49 2.58 15.69 -1.45
C HIS A 49 1.23 16.20 -1.08
N GLY A 50 0.92 17.23 -1.78
CA GLY A 50 -0.43 17.71 -1.90
C GLY A 50 -1.46 16.66 -2.38
N ASN A 51 -1.04 15.40 -2.57
CA ASN A 51 -1.94 14.31 -2.94
C ASN A 51 -2.36 13.44 -1.76
N PHE A 52 -1.58 13.42 -0.68
CA PHE A 52 -1.86 12.58 0.48
C PHE A 52 -2.17 13.40 1.72
N GLU A 53 -3.24 13.03 2.41
CA GLU A 53 -3.62 13.64 3.68
C GLU A 53 -2.58 13.32 4.76
N LYS A 54 -2.13 12.07 4.81
CA LYS A 54 -1.06 11.59 5.68
C LYS A 54 -0.28 10.48 4.98
N VAL A 55 1.01 10.38 5.30
CA VAL A 55 1.89 9.30 4.84
C VAL A 55 2.50 8.63 6.06
N LEU A 56 2.39 7.31 6.15
CA LEU A 56 3.10 6.50 7.14
C LEU A 56 4.31 5.85 6.46
N ASN A 57 5.51 6.25 6.87
CA ASN A 57 6.76 5.62 6.43
C ASN A 57 7.24 4.66 7.51
N ILE A 58 7.22 3.35 7.23
CA ILE A 58 7.65 2.33 8.21
C ILE A 58 9.16 2.13 8.18
N GLU A 59 9.78 2.37 7.04
CA GLU A 59 11.23 2.38 6.86
C GLU A 59 11.92 1.04 7.16
N LEU A 60 11.26 -0.08 6.88
CA LEU A 60 11.88 -1.40 7.03
C LEU A 60 12.85 -1.71 5.87
N PRO A 61 13.81 -2.63 6.08
CA PRO A 61 14.81 -2.95 5.07
C PRO A 61 14.19 -3.47 3.77
N ASP A 62 14.53 -2.85 2.65
CA ASP A 62 14.22 -3.30 1.31
C ASP A 62 14.68 -4.74 1.08
N GLU A 63 13.93 -5.51 0.33
CA GLU A 63 14.16 -6.93 0.02
C GLU A 63 14.00 -7.89 1.20
N HIS A 64 13.76 -7.38 2.41
CA HIS A 64 13.69 -8.18 3.64
C HIS A 64 12.36 -8.04 4.40
N LEU A 65 11.31 -7.52 3.77
CA LEU A 65 10.04 -7.31 4.46
C LEU A 65 9.45 -8.60 5.03
N TYR A 66 9.74 -9.76 4.42
CA TYR A 66 9.27 -11.06 4.90
C TYR A 66 9.69 -11.38 6.34
N LYS A 67 10.77 -10.77 6.83
CA LYS A 67 11.26 -10.93 8.21
C LYS A 67 10.44 -10.12 9.21
N PHE A 68 9.64 -9.17 8.74
CA PHE A 68 8.99 -8.15 9.58
C PHE A 68 7.48 -8.13 9.42
N LYS A 69 6.86 -9.26 9.04
CA LYS A 69 5.41 -9.33 8.80
C LYS A 69 4.58 -8.86 10.00
N ASN A 70 4.94 -9.29 11.19
CA ASN A 70 4.22 -8.91 12.41
C ASN A 70 4.36 -7.42 12.71
N GLU A 71 5.53 -6.85 12.50
CA GLU A 71 5.76 -5.41 12.68
C GLU A 71 4.96 -4.59 11.66
N LEU A 72 4.92 -5.05 10.41
CA LEU A 72 4.12 -4.43 9.36
C LEU A 72 2.64 -4.43 9.75
N ILE A 73 2.11 -5.58 10.16
CA ILE A 73 0.71 -5.70 10.55
C ILE A 73 0.41 -4.72 11.69
N LYS A 74 1.21 -4.70 12.76
CA LYS A 74 0.97 -3.84 13.92
C LYS A 74 1.00 -2.36 13.56
N ASN A 75 2.01 -1.93 12.81
CA ASN A 75 2.15 -0.52 12.43
C ASN A 75 1.03 -0.06 11.51
N ILE A 76 0.70 -0.87 10.51
CA ILE A 76 -0.34 -0.53 9.55
C ILE A 76 -1.72 -0.58 10.23
N GLU A 77 -1.96 -1.54 11.13
CA GLU A 77 -3.25 -1.70 11.81
C GLU A 77 -3.61 -0.47 12.63
N VAL A 78 -2.65 0.12 13.34
CA VAL A 78 -2.88 1.36 14.10
C VAL A 78 -3.32 2.48 13.16
N PHE A 79 -2.60 2.66 12.07
CA PHE A 79 -2.91 3.69 11.05
C PHE A 79 -4.25 3.42 10.37
N TYR A 80 -4.51 2.17 10.00
CA TYR A 80 -5.75 1.72 9.39
C TYR A 80 -6.97 2.00 10.29
N ASN A 81 -6.87 1.66 11.58
CA ASN A 81 -7.97 1.88 12.52
C ASN A 81 -8.22 3.37 12.80
N ASP A 82 -7.19 4.20 12.74
CA ASP A 82 -7.33 5.65 12.87
C ASP A 82 -8.04 6.26 11.65
N ILE A 83 -7.67 5.82 10.46
CA ILE A 83 -8.22 6.34 9.20
C ILE A 83 -9.59 5.79 8.89
N LYS A 84 -9.85 4.53 9.19
CA LYS A 84 -11.06 3.80 8.82
C LYS A 84 -11.33 3.90 7.31
N PRO A 85 -10.45 3.35 6.45
CA PRO A 85 -10.57 3.53 5.02
C PRO A 85 -11.81 2.84 4.45
N ASP A 86 -12.43 3.50 3.48
CA ASP A 86 -13.54 2.93 2.70
C ASP A 86 -13.02 2.08 1.52
N VAL A 87 -11.90 2.50 0.95
CA VAL A 87 -11.24 1.81 -0.17
C VAL A 87 -9.78 1.61 0.17
N VAL A 88 -9.27 0.40 -0.04
CA VAL A 88 -7.87 0.06 0.19
C VAL A 88 -7.26 -0.49 -1.09
N PHE A 89 -6.16 0.11 -1.54
CA PHE A 89 -5.37 -0.39 -2.67
C PHE A 89 -4.17 -1.16 -2.15
N ILE A 90 -4.02 -2.40 -2.59
CA ILE A 90 -2.96 -3.31 -2.16
C ILE A 90 -2.22 -3.89 -3.38
N PRO A 91 -0.98 -4.38 -3.23
CA PRO A 91 -0.28 -5.05 -4.33
C PRO A 91 -1.03 -6.27 -4.83
N ASN A 92 -0.86 -6.59 -6.12
CA ASN A 92 -1.47 -7.77 -6.72
C ASN A 92 -0.90 -9.06 -6.10
N LYS A 93 -1.78 -10.03 -5.87
CA LYS A 93 -1.41 -11.34 -5.29
C LYS A 93 -0.41 -12.14 -6.12
N ASP A 94 -0.38 -11.90 -7.44
CA ASP A 94 0.43 -12.65 -8.40
C ASP A 94 1.73 -11.94 -8.77
N ASP A 95 2.07 -10.85 -8.07
CA ASP A 95 3.33 -10.15 -8.28
C ASP A 95 4.51 -11.04 -7.91
N PHE A 96 5.58 -11.07 -8.71
CA PHE A 96 6.73 -11.91 -8.44
C PHE A 96 7.73 -11.29 -7.44
N ASN A 97 7.66 -9.98 -7.19
CA ASN A 97 8.55 -9.32 -6.24
C ASN A 97 8.26 -9.81 -4.81
N MET A 98 9.31 -10.22 -4.10
CA MET A 98 9.17 -10.82 -2.77
C MET A 98 8.56 -9.85 -1.74
N ASP A 99 8.92 -8.58 -1.79
CA ASP A 99 8.35 -7.57 -0.90
C ASP A 99 6.87 -7.32 -1.23
N HIS A 100 6.50 -7.32 -2.50
CA HIS A 100 5.12 -7.17 -2.92
C HIS A 100 4.28 -8.35 -2.45
N LYS A 101 4.78 -9.57 -2.56
CA LYS A 101 4.12 -10.77 -2.01
C LYS A 101 3.92 -10.67 -0.50
N THR A 102 4.94 -10.25 0.20
CA THR A 102 4.89 -10.08 1.66
C THR A 102 3.83 -9.05 2.05
N VAL A 103 3.80 -7.90 1.40
CA VAL A 103 2.82 -6.86 1.68
C VAL A 103 1.40 -7.32 1.33
N TYR A 104 1.23 -8.07 0.24
CA TYR A 104 -0.07 -8.68 -0.06
C TYR A 104 -0.55 -9.58 1.10
N GLU A 105 0.31 -10.47 1.61
CA GLU A 105 -0.03 -11.35 2.73
C GLU A 105 -0.39 -10.57 4.00
N VAL A 106 0.37 -9.51 4.30
CA VAL A 106 0.08 -8.60 5.42
C VAL A 106 -1.31 -7.96 5.24
N CYS A 107 -1.63 -7.53 4.03
CA CYS A 107 -2.91 -6.90 3.73
C CYS A 107 -4.08 -7.86 3.85
N GLU A 108 -3.89 -9.15 3.55
CA GLU A 108 -4.92 -10.17 3.79
C GLU A 108 -5.32 -10.23 5.27
N VAL A 109 -4.34 -10.17 6.16
CA VAL A 109 -4.58 -10.15 7.61
C VAL A 109 -5.24 -8.85 8.02
N LEU A 110 -4.74 -7.71 7.51
CA LEU A 110 -5.22 -6.38 7.84
C LEU A 110 -6.70 -6.19 7.49
N CYS A 111 -7.10 -6.68 6.33
CA CYS A 111 -8.46 -6.50 5.80
C CYS A 111 -9.37 -7.71 6.07
N ARG A 112 -8.99 -8.57 7.01
CA ARG A 112 -9.76 -9.77 7.33
C ARG A 112 -11.16 -9.44 7.84
N ARG A 113 -12.08 -10.39 7.64
CA ARG A 113 -13.50 -10.22 7.92
C ARG A 113 -13.83 -9.80 9.37
N PHE A 114 -12.99 -10.16 10.34
CA PHE A 114 -13.21 -9.87 11.76
C PHE A 114 -12.49 -8.62 12.26
N GLN A 115 -11.96 -7.82 11.36
CA GLN A 115 -11.37 -6.53 11.72
C GLN A 115 -12.47 -5.59 12.24
N GLN A 116 -12.13 -4.71 13.19
CA GLN A 116 -13.09 -3.75 13.75
C GLN A 116 -13.70 -2.86 12.68
N HIS A 117 -12.90 -2.47 11.70
CA HIS A 117 -13.34 -1.70 10.55
C HIS A 117 -13.18 -2.51 9.27
N GLN A 118 -14.22 -2.55 8.45
CA GLN A 118 -14.21 -3.20 7.16
C GLN A 118 -14.28 -2.16 6.05
N PRO A 119 -13.33 -2.15 5.09
CA PRO A 119 -13.46 -1.29 3.93
C PRO A 119 -14.58 -1.79 3.03
N ARG A 120 -15.16 -0.90 2.23
CA ARG A 120 -16.16 -1.27 1.23
C ARG A 120 -15.54 -2.05 0.08
N LYS A 121 -14.28 -1.69 -0.27
CA LYS A 121 -13.55 -2.31 -1.39
C LYS A 121 -12.08 -2.48 -1.00
N VAL A 122 -11.53 -3.63 -1.36
CA VAL A 122 -10.09 -3.89 -1.37
C VAL A 122 -9.73 -4.19 -2.82
N LEU A 123 -8.90 -3.37 -3.41
CA LEU A 123 -8.53 -3.44 -4.83
C LEU A 123 -7.04 -3.71 -4.97
N MET A 124 -6.69 -4.67 -5.82
CA MET A 124 -5.30 -4.98 -6.13
C MET A 124 -4.83 -4.12 -7.30
N TYR A 125 -3.63 -3.56 -7.20
CA TYR A 125 -3.02 -2.83 -8.30
C TYR A 125 -1.83 -3.58 -8.88
N GLU A 126 -1.60 -3.39 -10.15
CA GLU A 126 -0.48 -4.01 -10.87
C GLU A 126 0.68 -3.03 -11.01
N ILE A 127 1.89 -3.58 -10.94
CA ILE A 127 3.12 -2.84 -11.22
C ILE A 127 3.70 -3.38 -12.54
N PRO A 128 3.84 -2.55 -13.58
CA PRO A 128 4.26 -3.02 -14.91
C PRO A 128 5.59 -3.76 -14.91
N SER A 129 6.50 -3.44 -14.00
CA SER A 129 7.82 -4.08 -13.94
C SER A 129 7.83 -5.42 -13.22
N SER A 130 6.83 -5.73 -12.41
CA SER A 130 6.82 -6.96 -11.60
C SER A 130 5.55 -7.78 -11.74
N THR A 131 4.39 -7.19 -11.62
CA THR A 131 3.13 -7.93 -11.73
C THR A 131 2.91 -8.48 -13.13
N THR A 132 3.10 -7.63 -14.15
CA THR A 132 2.84 -8.00 -15.54
C THR A 132 3.83 -9.04 -16.09
N GLN A 133 4.95 -9.22 -15.41
CA GLN A 133 5.96 -10.23 -15.77
C GLN A 133 5.80 -11.54 -14.98
N SER A 134 4.80 -11.63 -14.13
CA SER A 134 4.50 -12.85 -13.41
C SER A 134 4.03 -13.95 -14.36
N PHE A 135 4.38 -15.19 -14.08
CA PHE A 135 3.91 -16.35 -14.85
C PHE A 135 2.38 -16.49 -14.84
N ASN A 136 1.73 -15.98 -13.82
CA ASN A 136 0.27 -16.07 -13.67
C ASN A 136 -0.48 -15.04 -14.54
N ASN A 137 0.23 -14.10 -15.16
CA ASN A 137 -0.34 -13.03 -15.99
C ASN A 137 -0.05 -13.21 -17.50
N ASN A 138 0.39 -14.38 -17.90
CA ASN A 138 0.65 -14.68 -19.31
C ASN A 138 -0.58 -15.25 -20.03
#